data_9774e66a0fd7805821db30145f1afdc6
#
_entry.id   9774e66a0fd7805821db30145f1afdc6
#
_cell.length_a   1.000
_cell.length_b   1.000
_cell.length_c   1.000
_cell.angle_alpha   90.00
_cell.angle_beta   90.00
_cell.angle_gamma   90.00
#
_symmetry.space_group_name_H-M   'P 1'
#
loop_
_entity.id
_entity.type
_entity.pdbx_description
1 polymer ?
#
loop_
_entity_poly.entity_id
_entity_poly.type
_entity_poly.pdbx_seq_one_letter_code
_entity_poly.pdbx_strand_id
1 'polypeptide(L)'
;MLTALAVSSCMALASTSYHVSRGAIEAVLSTSADVGGVGLMHIPAAWLPILARAGFAPEQVEQDNCTNVEAGTWILAYEQARNPHQPADPAPQTPQLDPALASGAERFNGDECVAKAAQFYHIPVSLFSAVLRTEGGHVGQIHENENGSYDMGPAQINSIWLPVLAKSGITRDMVLNDRCLNISIGAWILGQSLGGANPQNPAEFWQRVGDYNSHTPLWNHKYALKVWNNLK
;
A
#
# COMPACT_ATOMS: atom_id res chain seq x y z
N MET A 1 16.96 7.24 -31.45
CA MET A 1 15.77 8.11 -31.29
C MET A 1 14.57 7.21 -31.10
N LEU A 2 14.03 7.12 -29.88
CA LEU A 2 12.74 6.45 -29.65
C LEU A 2 11.66 7.30 -30.35
N THR A 3 10.81 6.65 -31.13
CA THR A 3 9.71 7.32 -31.84
C THR A 3 8.65 7.81 -30.83
N ALA A 4 7.89 8.83 -31.18
CA ALA A 4 6.77 9.33 -30.36
C ALA A 4 5.79 8.21 -29.91
N LEU A 5 5.67 7.16 -30.72
CA LEU A 5 4.90 5.95 -30.41
C LEU A 5 5.44 5.17 -29.18
N ALA A 6 6.77 5.09 -29.01
CA ALA A 6 7.36 4.37 -27.88
C ALA A 6 7.10 5.11 -26.56
N VAL A 7 7.25 6.43 -26.54
CA VAL A 7 6.95 7.26 -25.35
C VAL A 7 5.46 7.18 -24.98
N SER A 8 4.56 7.16 -25.98
CA SER A 8 3.12 6.99 -25.74
C SER A 8 2.77 5.66 -25.06
N SER A 9 3.46 4.57 -25.44
CA SER A 9 3.26 3.26 -24.81
C SER A 9 3.80 3.23 -23.39
N CYS A 10 4.97 3.84 -23.13
CA CYS A 10 5.53 3.97 -21.78
C CYS A 10 4.61 4.78 -20.87
N MET A 11 4.06 5.90 -21.37
CA MET A 11 3.09 6.70 -20.62
C MET A 11 1.83 5.91 -20.25
N ALA A 12 1.31 5.11 -21.19
CA ALA A 12 0.12 4.30 -20.93
C ALA A 12 0.37 3.27 -19.84
N LEU A 13 1.52 2.60 -19.88
CA LEU A 13 1.94 1.64 -18.85
C LEU A 13 2.15 2.32 -17.50
N ALA A 14 2.90 3.43 -17.46
CA ALA A 14 3.17 4.16 -16.23
C ALA A 14 1.87 4.75 -15.62
N SER A 15 0.99 5.34 -16.44
CA SER A 15 -0.33 5.82 -16.01
C SER A 15 -1.14 4.72 -15.32
N THR A 16 -1.16 3.52 -15.90
CA THR A 16 -1.88 2.39 -15.34
C THR A 16 -1.20 1.85 -14.08
N SER A 17 0.13 1.76 -14.07
CA SER A 17 0.90 1.20 -12.96
C SER A 17 0.87 2.08 -11.70
N TYR A 18 0.84 3.41 -11.88
CA TYR A 18 0.93 4.36 -10.78
C TYR A 18 -0.34 5.18 -10.56
N HIS A 19 -1.44 4.88 -11.29
CA HIS A 19 -2.74 5.57 -11.19
C HIS A 19 -2.66 7.10 -11.32
N VAL A 20 -1.70 7.57 -12.10
CA VAL A 20 -1.56 8.97 -12.48
C VAL A 20 -2.28 9.21 -13.79
N SER A 21 -3.13 10.24 -13.86
CA SER A 21 -3.83 10.53 -15.10
C SER A 21 -2.83 10.81 -16.22
N ARG A 22 -3.13 10.31 -17.42
CA ARG A 22 -2.30 10.54 -18.61
C ARG A 22 -2.06 12.02 -18.87
N GLY A 23 -3.08 12.87 -18.67
CA GLY A 23 -2.96 14.30 -18.78
C GLY A 23 -1.96 14.94 -17.80
N ALA A 24 -1.81 14.41 -16.59
CA ALA A 24 -0.81 14.88 -15.63
C ALA A 24 0.62 14.54 -16.11
N ILE A 25 0.83 13.35 -16.68
CA ILE A 25 2.12 12.95 -17.24
C ILE A 25 2.45 13.83 -18.47
N GLU A 26 1.48 14.03 -19.36
CA GLU A 26 1.62 14.87 -20.56
C GLU A 26 1.93 16.32 -20.19
N ALA A 27 1.33 16.85 -19.12
CA ALA A 27 1.62 18.20 -18.63
C ALA A 27 3.10 18.37 -18.24
N VAL A 28 3.69 17.39 -17.57
CA VAL A 28 5.13 17.42 -17.23
C VAL A 28 6.00 17.28 -18.47
N LEU A 29 5.68 16.36 -19.36
CA LEU A 29 6.41 16.15 -20.61
C LEU A 29 6.38 17.36 -21.55
N SER A 30 5.34 18.20 -21.46
CA SER A 30 5.20 19.44 -22.25
C SER A 30 5.88 20.64 -21.61
N THR A 31 6.44 20.50 -20.41
CA THR A 31 7.18 21.56 -19.74
C THR A 31 8.48 21.89 -20.53
N SER A 32 8.85 23.15 -20.66
CA SER A 32 10.02 23.54 -21.43
C SER A 32 11.33 23.07 -20.82
N ALA A 33 12.32 22.75 -21.64
CA ALA A 33 13.64 22.26 -21.23
C ALA A 33 14.43 23.18 -20.27
N ASP A 34 13.99 24.41 -20.09
CA ASP A 34 14.64 25.41 -19.22
C ASP A 34 14.43 25.13 -17.71
N VAL A 35 13.58 24.16 -17.36
CA VAL A 35 13.26 23.84 -15.95
C VAL A 35 14.40 23.08 -15.26
N GLY A 36 15.34 22.52 -16.02
CA GLY A 36 16.40 21.65 -15.48
C GLY A 36 15.87 20.29 -15.02
N GLY A 37 16.78 19.37 -14.72
CA GLY A 37 16.43 18.01 -14.28
C GLY A 37 16.89 16.94 -15.27
N VAL A 38 16.64 15.67 -14.91
CA VAL A 38 17.09 14.50 -15.65
C VAL A 38 15.98 13.96 -16.55
N GLY A 39 16.30 13.77 -17.81
CA GLY A 39 15.43 13.12 -18.80
C GLY A 39 14.15 13.88 -19.14
N LEU A 40 13.22 13.19 -19.81
CA LEU A 40 11.97 13.76 -20.34
C LEU A 40 11.02 14.31 -19.27
N MET A 41 11.03 13.71 -18.09
CA MET A 41 10.19 14.11 -16.96
C MET A 41 10.85 15.16 -16.06
N HIS A 42 11.98 15.75 -16.49
CA HIS A 42 12.71 16.79 -15.75
C HIS A 42 12.94 16.45 -14.27
N ILE A 43 13.32 15.20 -13.97
CA ILE A 43 13.44 14.68 -12.61
C ILE A 43 14.56 15.43 -11.88
N PRO A 44 14.27 16.13 -10.76
CA PRO A 44 15.31 16.80 -9.98
C PRO A 44 16.35 15.80 -9.49
N ALA A 45 17.64 16.14 -9.56
CA ALA A 45 18.75 15.26 -9.17
C ALA A 45 18.64 14.75 -7.71
N ALA A 46 17.97 15.51 -6.82
CA ALA A 46 17.73 15.12 -5.44
C ALA A 46 16.84 13.85 -5.33
N TRP A 47 16.08 13.51 -6.37
CA TRP A 47 15.25 12.29 -6.40
C TRP A 47 16.07 11.04 -6.77
N LEU A 48 17.21 11.16 -7.45
CA LEU A 48 17.97 9.99 -7.91
C LEU A 48 18.35 9.00 -6.78
N PRO A 49 18.82 9.43 -5.59
CA PRO A 49 19.06 8.50 -4.49
C PRO A 49 17.81 7.83 -3.95
N ILE A 50 16.67 8.53 -3.99
CA ILE A 50 15.37 7.99 -3.57
C ILE A 50 14.89 6.97 -4.58
N LEU A 51 14.96 7.28 -5.87
CA LEU A 51 14.62 6.38 -6.97
C LEU A 51 15.48 5.13 -6.98
N ALA A 52 16.79 5.26 -6.68
CA ALA A 52 17.70 4.12 -6.56
C ALA A 52 17.24 3.14 -5.46
N ARG A 53 16.82 3.66 -4.30
CA ARG A 53 16.22 2.86 -3.22
C ARG A 53 14.88 2.25 -3.65
N ALA A 54 14.16 2.94 -4.51
CA ALA A 54 12.93 2.50 -5.10
C ALA A 54 13.09 1.43 -6.19
N GLY A 55 14.33 1.09 -6.57
CA GLY A 55 14.65 0.06 -7.54
C GLY A 55 14.83 0.57 -8.96
N PHE A 56 14.83 1.90 -9.18
CA PHE A 56 15.20 2.50 -10.45
C PHE A 56 16.71 2.70 -10.52
N ALA A 57 17.40 2.07 -11.46
CA ALA A 57 18.83 2.29 -11.67
C ALA A 57 19.06 3.73 -12.17
N PRO A 58 19.88 4.56 -11.47
CA PRO A 58 20.06 5.97 -11.83
C PRO A 58 20.48 6.17 -13.30
N GLU A 59 21.38 5.34 -13.81
CA GLU A 59 21.83 5.39 -15.20
C GLU A 59 20.70 5.14 -16.20
N GLN A 60 19.75 4.25 -15.85
CA GLN A 60 18.59 3.99 -16.68
C GLN A 60 17.59 5.16 -16.63
N VAL A 61 17.42 5.77 -15.46
CA VAL A 61 16.57 6.97 -15.31
C VAL A 61 17.13 8.11 -16.16
N GLU A 62 18.45 8.23 -16.30
CA GLU A 62 19.10 9.26 -17.11
C GLU A 62 19.06 8.97 -18.62
N GLN A 63 19.19 7.71 -19.03
CA GLN A 63 19.50 7.34 -20.42
C GLN A 63 18.32 6.69 -21.14
N ASP A 64 17.40 6.06 -20.43
CA ASP A 64 16.23 5.40 -21.02
C ASP A 64 14.95 6.18 -20.80
N ASN A 65 14.33 6.59 -21.90
CA ASN A 65 13.14 7.43 -21.88
C ASN A 65 11.93 6.75 -21.21
N CYS A 66 11.78 5.43 -21.34
CA CYS A 66 10.68 4.72 -20.69
C CYS A 66 10.88 4.65 -19.18
N THR A 67 12.09 4.29 -18.75
CA THR A 67 12.45 4.30 -17.33
C THR A 67 12.33 5.69 -16.71
N ASN A 68 12.68 6.73 -17.47
CA ASN A 68 12.52 8.12 -17.02
C ASN A 68 11.04 8.51 -16.87
N VAL A 69 10.19 8.16 -17.83
CA VAL A 69 8.73 8.40 -17.74
C VAL A 69 8.14 7.60 -16.59
N GLU A 70 8.56 6.37 -16.38
CA GLU A 70 8.11 5.54 -15.27
C GLU A 70 8.51 6.13 -13.92
N ALA A 71 9.78 6.50 -13.75
CA ALA A 71 10.30 7.12 -12.53
C ALA A 71 9.63 8.47 -12.24
N GLY A 72 9.45 9.32 -13.24
CA GLY A 72 8.77 10.61 -13.10
C GLY A 72 7.29 10.44 -12.76
N THR A 73 6.62 9.45 -13.34
CA THR A 73 5.22 9.13 -13.00
C THR A 73 5.12 8.59 -11.58
N TRP A 74 6.09 7.80 -11.13
CA TRP A 74 6.18 7.37 -9.74
C TRP A 74 6.31 8.56 -8.77
N ILE A 75 7.13 9.56 -9.11
CA ILE A 75 7.25 10.80 -8.31
C ILE A 75 5.91 11.54 -8.27
N LEU A 76 5.23 11.69 -9.39
CA LEU A 76 3.90 12.31 -9.44
C LEU A 76 2.90 11.60 -8.53
N ALA A 77 2.85 10.27 -8.57
CA ALA A 77 2.01 9.47 -7.69
C ALA A 77 2.36 9.70 -6.21
N TYR A 78 3.66 9.73 -5.90
CA TYR A 78 4.14 9.99 -4.55
C TYR A 78 3.74 11.39 -4.06
N GLU A 79 3.84 12.41 -4.90
CA GLU A 79 3.47 13.78 -4.54
C GLU A 79 1.96 13.97 -4.44
N GLN A 80 1.17 13.32 -5.31
CA GLN A 80 -0.28 13.30 -5.21
C GLN A 80 -0.75 12.66 -3.90
N ALA A 81 -0.14 11.55 -3.48
CA ALA A 81 -0.44 10.91 -2.21
C ALA A 81 -0.10 11.78 -0.98
N ARG A 82 0.82 12.74 -1.12
CA ARG A 82 1.20 13.69 -0.07
C ARG A 82 0.40 14.99 -0.09
N ASN A 83 -0.39 15.25 -1.14
CA ASN A 83 -1.08 16.51 -1.28
C ASN A 83 -2.38 16.51 -0.42
N PRO A 84 -2.51 17.40 0.58
CA PRO A 84 -3.67 17.42 1.48
C PRO A 84 -4.98 17.88 0.80
N HIS A 85 -4.94 18.22 -0.49
CA HIS A 85 -6.12 18.62 -1.28
C HIS A 85 -6.69 17.51 -2.15
N GLN A 86 -6.09 16.30 -2.13
CA GLN A 86 -6.82 15.14 -2.64
C GLN A 86 -8.00 14.90 -1.69
N PRO A 87 -9.24 14.65 -2.21
CA PRO A 87 -10.33 14.29 -1.32
C PRO A 87 -9.83 13.16 -0.44
N ALA A 88 -9.83 13.41 0.88
CA ALA A 88 -9.39 12.42 1.84
C ALA A 88 -10.08 11.11 1.50
N ASP A 89 -9.32 10.02 1.47
CA ASP A 89 -9.91 8.69 1.56
C ASP A 89 -11.01 8.76 2.61
N PRO A 90 -12.20 8.20 2.36
CA PRO A 90 -13.30 8.32 3.30
C PRO A 90 -12.76 7.99 4.68
N ALA A 91 -12.96 8.92 5.63
CA ALA A 91 -12.39 8.83 6.97
C ALA A 91 -12.51 7.38 7.47
N PRO A 92 -11.44 6.77 8.02
CA PRO A 92 -11.46 5.37 8.42
C PRO A 92 -12.73 5.12 9.21
N GLN A 93 -13.60 4.27 8.69
CA GLN A 93 -14.84 3.92 9.38
C GLN A 93 -14.45 3.29 10.71
N THR A 94 -15.19 3.60 11.76
CA THR A 94 -15.00 2.96 13.05
C THR A 94 -15.04 1.45 12.85
N PRO A 95 -14.06 0.68 13.34
CA PRO A 95 -14.03 -0.77 13.12
C PRO A 95 -15.32 -1.40 13.60
N GLN A 96 -16.09 -1.98 12.71
CA GLN A 96 -17.11 -2.96 13.08
C GLN A 96 -16.39 -4.28 13.28
N LEU A 97 -15.81 -4.45 14.48
CA LEU A 97 -15.19 -5.72 14.83
C LEU A 97 -16.27 -6.78 15.07
N ASP A 98 -15.98 -8.01 14.66
CA ASP A 98 -16.83 -9.15 15.04
C ASP A 98 -16.98 -9.16 16.56
N PRO A 99 -18.21 -9.02 17.11
CA PRO A 99 -18.44 -8.99 18.54
C PRO A 99 -17.87 -10.20 19.28
N ALA A 100 -17.82 -11.37 18.64
CA ALA A 100 -17.26 -12.59 19.21
C ALA A 100 -15.74 -12.50 19.35
N LEU A 101 -15.05 -11.85 18.41
CA LEU A 101 -13.60 -11.64 18.46
C LEU A 101 -13.21 -10.46 19.36
N ALA A 102 -14.07 -9.42 19.43
CA ALA A 102 -13.84 -8.25 20.27
C ALA A 102 -14.07 -8.52 21.76
N SER A 103 -14.94 -9.48 22.12
CA SER A 103 -15.30 -9.75 23.51
C SER A 103 -14.26 -10.60 24.27
N GLY A 104 -13.27 -11.17 23.60
CA GLY A 104 -12.31 -12.12 24.19
C GLY A 104 -12.98 -13.36 24.81
N ALA A 105 -14.28 -13.56 24.57
CA ALA A 105 -15.11 -14.53 25.27
C ALA A 105 -14.82 -15.98 24.84
N GLU A 106 -14.22 -16.18 23.66
CA GLU A 106 -13.85 -17.51 23.17
C GLU A 106 -12.35 -17.56 22.87
N ARG A 107 -11.65 -18.52 23.49
CA ARG A 107 -10.23 -18.79 23.18
C ARG A 107 -10.15 -19.62 21.91
N PHE A 108 -10.16 -18.95 20.76
CA PHE A 108 -9.93 -19.59 19.49
C PHE A 108 -8.46 -20.00 19.32
N ASN A 109 -8.22 -21.11 18.63
CA ASN A 109 -6.86 -21.34 18.13
C ASN A 109 -6.54 -20.33 17.01
N GLY A 110 -5.25 -20.15 16.69
CA GLY A 110 -4.84 -19.10 15.75
C GLY A 110 -5.46 -19.23 14.34
N ASP A 111 -5.75 -20.44 13.88
CA ASP A 111 -6.32 -20.70 12.57
C ASP A 111 -7.82 -20.37 12.55
N GLU A 112 -8.52 -20.60 13.65
CA GLU A 112 -9.93 -20.21 13.82
C GLU A 112 -10.09 -18.70 13.84
N CYS A 113 -9.21 -17.95 14.49
CA CYS A 113 -9.24 -16.48 14.46
C CYS A 113 -9.09 -15.96 13.03
N VAL A 114 -8.17 -16.53 12.24
CA VAL A 114 -7.95 -16.14 10.85
C VAL A 114 -9.18 -16.44 10.00
N ALA A 115 -9.75 -17.65 10.13
CA ALA A 115 -10.91 -18.05 9.36
C ALA A 115 -12.14 -17.19 9.68
N LYS A 116 -12.42 -16.95 10.98
CA LYS A 116 -13.55 -16.13 11.41
C LYS A 116 -13.40 -14.67 10.98
N ALA A 117 -12.24 -14.07 11.18
CA ALA A 117 -11.97 -12.70 10.76
C ALA A 117 -12.10 -12.54 9.24
N ALA A 118 -11.49 -13.42 8.47
CA ALA A 118 -11.59 -13.40 7.01
C ALA A 118 -13.05 -13.55 6.53
N GLN A 119 -13.80 -14.48 7.13
CA GLN A 119 -15.20 -14.71 6.82
C GLN A 119 -16.09 -13.49 7.14
N PHE A 120 -15.87 -12.88 8.30
CA PHE A 120 -16.63 -11.70 8.74
C PHE A 120 -16.46 -10.51 7.78
N TYR A 121 -15.22 -10.29 7.29
CA TYR A 121 -14.92 -9.20 6.35
C TYR A 121 -14.98 -9.62 4.87
N HIS A 122 -15.55 -10.79 4.57
CA HIS A 122 -15.71 -11.32 3.20
C HIS A 122 -14.38 -11.41 2.42
N ILE A 123 -13.29 -11.73 3.11
CA ILE A 123 -11.97 -11.91 2.53
C ILE A 123 -11.72 -13.40 2.31
N PRO A 124 -11.15 -13.84 1.17
CA PRO A 124 -10.70 -15.22 1.02
C PRO A 124 -9.68 -15.60 2.12
N VAL A 125 -9.95 -16.68 2.86
CA VAL A 125 -9.08 -17.13 3.97
C VAL A 125 -7.64 -17.33 3.52
N SER A 126 -7.44 -17.87 2.30
CA SER A 126 -6.11 -18.06 1.72
C SER A 126 -5.36 -16.74 1.53
N LEU A 127 -6.05 -15.69 1.05
CA LEU A 127 -5.47 -14.36 0.88
C LEU A 127 -5.07 -13.77 2.23
N PHE A 128 -5.98 -13.78 3.21
CA PHE A 128 -5.66 -13.21 4.53
C PHE A 128 -4.55 -13.98 5.24
N SER A 129 -4.52 -15.30 5.12
CA SER A 129 -3.41 -16.13 5.60
C SER A 129 -2.07 -15.78 4.93
N ALA A 130 -2.09 -15.45 3.62
CA ALA A 130 -0.90 -15.00 2.92
C ALA A 130 -0.42 -13.62 3.41
N VAL A 131 -1.35 -12.69 3.68
CA VAL A 131 -1.04 -11.39 4.31
C VAL A 131 -0.36 -11.63 5.66
N LEU A 132 -0.94 -12.41 6.56
CA LEU A 132 -0.35 -12.67 7.88
C LEU A 132 1.03 -13.35 7.81
N ARG A 133 1.24 -14.26 6.82
CA ARG A 133 2.57 -14.84 6.56
C ARG A 133 3.56 -13.78 6.07
N THR A 134 3.09 -12.81 5.30
CA THR A 134 3.93 -11.71 4.79
C THR A 134 4.35 -10.78 5.91
N GLU A 135 3.46 -10.48 6.85
CA GLU A 135 3.73 -9.68 8.04
C GLU A 135 4.70 -10.38 9.00
N GLY A 136 4.52 -11.67 9.21
CA GLY A 136 5.39 -12.50 10.04
C GLY A 136 5.48 -12.10 11.51
N GLY A 137 4.56 -11.26 11.99
CA GLY A 137 4.55 -10.75 13.36
C GLY A 137 4.05 -11.76 14.38
N HIS A 138 4.33 -11.49 15.67
CA HIS A 138 3.96 -12.33 16.80
C HIS A 138 3.29 -11.51 17.91
N VAL A 139 2.49 -12.17 18.74
CA VAL A 139 1.88 -11.56 19.92
C VAL A 139 2.97 -10.93 20.81
N GLY A 140 2.74 -9.69 21.23
CA GLY A 140 3.69 -8.94 22.06
C GLY A 140 4.86 -8.31 21.29
N GLN A 141 4.95 -8.54 19.97
CA GLN A 141 6.02 -7.97 19.16
C GLN A 141 5.68 -6.55 18.73
N ILE A 142 6.68 -5.69 18.81
CA ILE A 142 6.67 -4.32 18.25
C ILE A 142 7.85 -4.21 17.29
N HIS A 143 7.59 -3.64 16.13
CA HIS A 143 8.61 -3.27 15.16
C HIS A 143 8.56 -1.74 14.94
N GLU A 144 9.66 -1.06 15.27
CA GLU A 144 9.76 0.40 15.11
C GLU A 144 10.08 0.76 13.67
N ASN A 145 9.42 1.80 13.15
CA ASN A 145 9.61 2.34 11.82
C ASN A 145 10.45 3.62 11.85
N GLU A 146 11.18 3.92 10.78
CA GLU A 146 12.05 5.10 10.67
C GLU A 146 11.29 6.44 10.84
N ASN A 147 9.98 6.45 10.57
CA ASN A 147 9.13 7.64 10.69
C ASN A 147 8.56 7.85 12.11
N GLY A 148 8.98 7.04 13.09
CA GLY A 148 8.52 7.10 14.48
C GLY A 148 7.20 6.38 14.74
N SER A 149 6.55 5.80 13.73
CA SER A 149 5.45 4.86 13.93
C SER A 149 6.00 3.47 14.30
N TYR A 150 5.13 2.58 14.74
CA TYR A 150 5.51 1.19 15.01
C TYR A 150 4.37 0.24 14.65
N ASP A 151 4.72 -1.00 14.37
CA ASP A 151 3.81 -2.06 13.99
C ASP A 151 3.70 -3.10 15.11
N MET A 152 2.50 -3.64 15.34
CA MET A 152 2.17 -4.46 16.52
C MET A 152 1.56 -5.80 16.14
N GLY A 153 2.05 -6.85 16.78
CA GLY A 153 1.41 -8.15 16.81
C GLY A 153 1.44 -8.92 15.49
N PRO A 154 0.65 -10.03 15.40
CA PRO A 154 0.66 -10.93 14.24
C PRO A 154 0.37 -10.27 12.87
N ALA A 155 -0.55 -9.31 12.83
CA ALA A 155 -0.94 -8.59 11.61
C ALA A 155 -0.19 -7.27 11.42
N GLN A 156 0.84 -7.00 12.25
CA GLN A 156 1.69 -5.79 12.18
C GLN A 156 0.86 -4.50 12.09
N ILE A 157 -0.09 -4.35 13.03
CA ILE A 157 -0.99 -3.18 13.06
C ILE A 157 -0.18 -1.93 13.38
N ASN A 158 -0.13 -0.98 12.44
CA ASN A 158 0.61 0.26 12.62
C ASN A 158 -0.06 1.16 13.67
N SER A 159 0.77 1.82 14.47
CA SER A 159 0.34 2.72 15.56
C SER A 159 -0.52 3.89 15.11
N ILE A 160 -0.51 4.25 13.81
CA ILE A 160 -1.39 5.29 13.24
C ILE A 160 -2.89 4.95 13.39
N TRP A 161 -3.23 3.66 13.53
CA TRP A 161 -4.60 3.21 13.73
C TRP A 161 -5.11 3.36 15.17
N LEU A 162 -4.21 3.53 16.16
CA LEU A 162 -4.59 3.59 17.57
C LEU A 162 -5.64 4.66 17.89
N PRO A 163 -5.58 5.90 17.33
CA PRO A 163 -6.61 6.90 17.59
C PRO A 163 -8.01 6.49 17.10
N VAL A 164 -8.08 5.73 16.00
CA VAL A 164 -9.35 5.21 15.47
C VAL A 164 -9.86 4.06 16.33
N LEU A 165 -8.99 3.12 16.67
CA LEU A 165 -9.31 1.96 17.50
C LEU A 165 -9.76 2.36 18.90
N ALA A 166 -9.16 3.41 19.48
CA ALA A 166 -9.53 3.95 20.79
C ALA A 166 -10.99 4.42 20.86
N LYS A 167 -11.59 4.88 19.75
CA LYS A 167 -13.01 5.24 19.69
C LYS A 167 -13.94 4.05 19.96
N SER A 168 -13.45 2.83 19.71
CA SER A 168 -14.15 1.57 20.02
C SER A 168 -13.68 0.94 21.34
N GLY A 169 -12.94 1.66 22.18
CA GLY A 169 -12.42 1.16 23.46
C GLY A 169 -11.23 0.22 23.34
N ILE A 170 -10.65 0.08 22.14
CA ILE A 170 -9.50 -0.80 21.90
C ILE A 170 -8.22 -0.06 22.28
N THR A 171 -7.51 -0.60 23.26
CA THR A 171 -6.26 -0.03 23.74
C THR A 171 -5.05 -0.60 22.98
N ARG A 172 -3.91 0.12 23.04
CA ARG A 172 -2.64 -0.37 22.52
C ARG A 172 -2.27 -1.77 23.07
N ASP A 173 -2.47 -1.97 24.37
CA ASP A 173 -2.15 -3.24 25.03
C ASP A 173 -3.00 -4.39 24.48
N MET A 174 -4.27 -4.17 24.23
CA MET A 174 -5.15 -5.15 23.59
C MET A 174 -4.67 -5.47 22.16
N VAL A 175 -4.32 -4.46 21.36
CA VAL A 175 -3.78 -4.69 20.00
C VAL A 175 -2.51 -5.51 20.03
N LEU A 176 -1.63 -5.25 20.98
CA LEU A 176 -0.33 -5.91 21.09
C LEU A 176 -0.43 -7.36 21.57
N ASN A 177 -1.30 -7.62 22.55
CA ASN A 177 -1.27 -8.85 23.34
C ASN A 177 -2.44 -9.81 23.07
N ASP A 178 -3.54 -9.32 22.48
CA ASP A 178 -4.65 -10.18 22.08
C ASP A 178 -4.49 -10.62 20.61
N ARG A 179 -4.16 -11.89 20.41
CA ARG A 179 -3.93 -12.47 19.09
C ARG A 179 -5.14 -12.33 18.17
N CYS A 180 -6.32 -12.70 18.66
CA CYS A 180 -7.53 -12.74 17.82
C CYS A 180 -8.02 -11.33 17.50
N LEU A 181 -7.93 -10.42 18.45
CA LEU A 181 -8.25 -9.01 18.21
C LEU A 181 -7.29 -8.39 17.19
N ASN A 182 -5.99 -8.62 17.33
CA ASN A 182 -5.00 -8.12 16.37
C ASN A 182 -5.26 -8.64 14.96
N ILE A 183 -5.52 -9.95 14.81
CA ILE A 183 -5.88 -10.58 13.53
C ILE A 183 -7.19 -9.98 12.98
N SER A 184 -8.20 -9.75 13.84
CA SER A 184 -9.47 -9.14 13.42
C SER A 184 -9.29 -7.72 12.91
N ILE A 185 -8.45 -6.92 13.57
CA ILE A 185 -8.09 -5.57 13.13
C ILE A 185 -7.36 -5.63 11.78
N GLY A 186 -6.44 -6.55 11.59
CA GLY A 186 -5.77 -6.76 10.30
C GLY A 186 -6.75 -7.11 9.18
N ALA A 187 -7.71 -8.00 9.45
CA ALA A 187 -8.76 -8.32 8.48
C ALA A 187 -9.65 -7.11 8.18
N TRP A 188 -10.00 -6.31 9.19
CA TRP A 188 -10.73 -5.06 8.98
C TRP A 188 -9.97 -4.09 8.07
N ILE A 189 -8.67 -3.86 8.33
CA ILE A 189 -7.82 -2.97 7.50
C ILE A 189 -7.78 -3.48 6.06
N LEU A 190 -7.53 -4.78 5.86
CA LEU A 190 -7.53 -5.37 4.52
C LEU A 190 -8.90 -5.27 3.85
N GLY A 191 -9.98 -5.49 4.60
CA GLY A 191 -11.33 -5.33 4.12
C GLY A 191 -11.64 -3.90 3.66
N GLN A 192 -11.11 -2.89 4.36
CA GLN A 192 -11.22 -1.48 3.95
C GLN A 192 -10.50 -1.26 2.60
N SER A 193 -9.28 -1.77 2.46
CA SER A 193 -8.51 -1.63 1.22
C SER A 193 -9.17 -2.36 0.05
N LEU A 194 -9.72 -3.55 0.28
CA LEU A 194 -10.43 -4.33 -0.74
C LEU A 194 -11.83 -3.77 -1.05
N GLY A 195 -12.37 -2.90 -0.17
CA GLY A 195 -13.78 -2.58 -0.06
C GLY A 195 -14.44 -1.87 -1.23
N GLY A 196 -15.76 -1.91 -1.20
CA GLY A 196 -16.72 -1.17 -2.00
C GLY A 196 -17.09 -1.84 -3.31
N ALA A 197 -16.53 -1.40 -4.42
CA ALA A 197 -16.81 -1.93 -5.75
C ALA A 197 -15.91 -3.13 -6.06
N ASN A 198 -16.44 -4.11 -6.81
CA ASN A 198 -15.60 -5.19 -7.32
C ASN A 198 -14.44 -4.62 -8.13
N PRO A 199 -13.20 -5.13 -7.95
CA PRO A 199 -12.06 -4.70 -8.74
C PRO A 199 -12.34 -5.00 -10.23
N GLN A 200 -12.06 -4.02 -11.09
CA GLN A 200 -12.38 -4.14 -12.51
C GLN A 200 -11.41 -5.06 -13.25
N ASN A 201 -10.26 -5.31 -12.66
CA ASN A 201 -9.22 -6.17 -13.22
C ASN A 201 -8.27 -6.69 -12.13
N PRO A 202 -7.46 -7.73 -12.42
CA PRO A 202 -6.52 -8.29 -11.46
C PRO A 202 -5.46 -7.30 -10.93
N ALA A 203 -5.06 -6.32 -11.73
CA ALA A 203 -4.06 -5.33 -11.29
C ALA A 203 -4.63 -4.44 -10.19
N GLU A 204 -5.87 -3.98 -10.33
CA GLU A 204 -6.56 -3.20 -9.31
C GLU A 204 -6.75 -4.01 -8.02
N PHE A 205 -7.11 -5.30 -8.14
CA PHE A 205 -7.21 -6.18 -6.97
C PHE A 205 -5.89 -6.24 -6.20
N TRP A 206 -4.77 -6.48 -6.88
CA TRP A 206 -3.46 -6.60 -6.25
C TRP A 206 -2.95 -5.27 -5.71
N GLN A 207 -3.30 -4.15 -6.34
CA GLN A 207 -3.05 -2.84 -5.78
C GLN A 207 -3.76 -2.66 -4.43
N ARG A 208 -5.05 -2.98 -4.37
CA ARG A 208 -5.82 -2.91 -3.11
C ARG A 208 -5.25 -3.82 -2.02
N VAL A 209 -4.73 -4.99 -2.38
CA VAL A 209 -3.99 -5.85 -1.45
C VAL A 209 -2.71 -5.15 -0.98
N GLY A 210 -2.01 -4.47 -1.87
CA GLY A 210 -0.80 -3.70 -1.54
C GLY A 210 -1.06 -2.53 -0.61
N ASP A 211 -2.26 -1.92 -0.67
CA ASP A 211 -2.69 -0.79 0.16
C ASP A 211 -2.75 -1.14 1.66
N TYR A 212 -2.81 -2.41 2.00
CA TYR A 212 -2.64 -2.87 3.38
C TYR A 212 -1.35 -2.35 4.02
N ASN A 213 -0.25 -2.38 3.26
CA ASN A 213 1.06 -1.94 3.73
C ASN A 213 1.34 -0.48 3.36
N SER A 214 1.02 -0.05 2.14
CA SER A 214 1.37 1.29 1.65
C SER A 214 0.59 1.67 0.40
N HIS A 215 0.14 2.92 0.35
CA HIS A 215 -0.39 3.53 -0.88
C HIS A 215 0.72 4.03 -1.81
N THR A 216 1.98 4.06 -1.37
CA THR A 216 3.11 4.40 -2.23
C THR A 216 3.33 3.28 -3.27
N PRO A 217 3.22 3.56 -4.58
CA PRO A 217 3.14 2.53 -5.63
C PRO A 217 4.24 1.47 -5.56
N LEU A 218 5.49 1.86 -5.29
CA LEU A 218 6.59 0.92 -5.17
C LEU A 218 6.43 -0.05 -4.00
N TRP A 219 6.12 0.47 -2.82
CA TRP A 219 5.97 -0.34 -1.61
C TRP A 219 4.73 -1.19 -1.69
N ASN A 220 3.64 -0.62 -2.24
CA ASN A 220 2.41 -1.32 -2.57
C ASN A 220 2.69 -2.55 -3.46
N HIS A 221 3.33 -2.33 -4.61
CA HIS A 221 3.63 -3.40 -5.56
C HIS A 221 4.56 -4.46 -4.96
N LYS A 222 5.63 -4.05 -4.27
CA LYS A 222 6.54 -4.99 -3.58
C LYS A 222 5.80 -5.83 -2.54
N TYR A 223 4.90 -5.22 -1.80
CA TYR A 223 4.10 -5.91 -0.81
C TYR A 223 3.12 -6.89 -1.46
N ALA A 224 2.35 -6.44 -2.44
CA ALA A 224 1.42 -7.29 -3.18
C ALA A 224 2.12 -8.53 -3.77
N LEU A 225 3.32 -8.37 -4.31
CA LEU A 225 4.12 -9.47 -4.83
C LEU A 225 4.56 -10.45 -3.73
N LYS A 226 4.92 -9.97 -2.54
CA LYS A 226 5.23 -10.83 -1.39
C LYS A 226 4.00 -11.65 -0.97
N VAL A 227 2.83 -11.01 -0.88
CA VAL A 227 1.57 -11.69 -0.56
C VAL A 227 1.23 -12.74 -1.62
N TRP A 228 1.36 -12.41 -2.91
CA TRP A 228 1.19 -13.36 -4.00
C TRP A 228 2.08 -14.60 -3.85
N ASN A 229 3.35 -14.41 -3.51
CA ASN A 229 4.30 -15.51 -3.32
C ASN A 229 3.95 -16.36 -2.10
N ASN A 230 3.28 -15.81 -1.10
CA ASN A 230 2.81 -16.49 0.10
C ASN A 230 1.43 -17.16 -0.04
N LEU A 231 0.76 -17.02 -1.20
CA LEU A 231 -0.49 -17.76 -1.51
C LEU A 231 -0.25 -19.24 -1.82
N LYS A 232 0.99 -19.59 -2.16
CA LYS A 232 1.38 -20.95 -2.60
C LYS A 232 1.56 -21.90 -1.42
#